data_2639ae1022508e6be12f8c0b30cd1d46
#
_entry.id   2639ae1022508e6be12f8c0b30cd1d46
#
_cell.length_a   1.000
_cell.length_b   1.000
_cell.length_c   1.000
_cell.angle_alpha   90.00
_cell.angle_beta   90.00
_cell.angle_gamma   90.00
#
_symmetry.space_group_name_H-M   'P 1'
#
loop_
_entity.id
_entity.type
_entity.pdbx_description
1 polymer ?
#
loop_
_entity_poly.entity_id
_entity_poly.type
_entity_poly.pdbx_seq_one_letter_code
_entity_poly.pdbx_strand_id
1 'polypeptide(L)'
;MKTIKSLFTSTKPELLVTGFVFTEGPLWHPDDILYVSDVDAQVHYKVRLEQKVITEVIRDGSGGANGAVFDKDGCLVICEQDARRVVRYEPDGSITVLVDKYGDKRLNRSNDIILHPDGSLYFTDPDKKGLEESDKELGFASIFRINLDGDLVLLAKDMNHPNGLGFSVDGKTLYVSNSRPDPHLHAYSVDNSGMLNDSRIVAEMPYGNLGELSGVPDGLKLDAEGNIYVTGPGGIWVWDKYEEFLGVIELPELPANIGWGGTDNCTMFVTARTSVYTFKMTRPGIPKQF
;
A
#
# COMPACT_ATOMS: atom_id res chain seq x y z
N MET A 1 -5.32 -28.60 7.23
CA MET A 1 -5.25 -27.50 6.24
C MET A 1 -5.52 -26.19 6.96
N LYS A 2 -4.70 -25.19 6.73
CA LYS A 2 -4.94 -23.82 7.24
C LYS A 2 -6.14 -23.26 6.50
N THR A 3 -7.11 -22.72 7.20
CA THR A 3 -8.28 -22.09 6.57
C THR A 3 -8.20 -20.58 6.77
N ILE A 4 -8.75 -19.81 5.86
CA ILE A 4 -8.79 -18.34 5.98
C ILE A 4 -9.35 -17.90 7.33
N LYS A 5 -10.36 -18.61 7.87
CA LYS A 5 -10.96 -18.32 9.17
C LYS A 5 -9.98 -18.40 10.34
N SER A 6 -8.91 -19.23 10.23
CA SER A 6 -7.93 -19.36 11.30
C SER A 6 -6.99 -18.15 11.43
N LEU A 7 -6.99 -17.25 10.48
CA LEU A 7 -6.19 -16.03 10.48
C LEU A 7 -6.88 -14.86 11.20
N PHE A 8 -8.19 -14.95 11.41
CA PHE A 8 -9.00 -13.91 12.03
C PHE A 8 -9.62 -14.41 13.34
N THR A 9 -9.74 -13.55 14.33
CA THR A 9 -10.56 -13.86 15.52
C THR A 9 -12.05 -13.73 15.18
N SER A 10 -12.39 -12.86 14.21
CA SER A 10 -13.70 -12.72 13.60
C SER A 10 -13.52 -12.29 12.14
N THR A 11 -14.21 -12.92 11.21
CA THR A 11 -14.24 -12.51 9.80
C THR A 11 -15.22 -11.36 9.54
N LYS A 12 -15.91 -10.86 10.57
CA LYS A 12 -16.75 -9.66 10.45
C LYS A 12 -15.89 -8.42 10.66
N PRO A 13 -15.86 -7.49 9.68
CA PRO A 13 -15.21 -6.22 9.86
C PRO A 13 -15.94 -5.34 10.87
N GLU A 14 -15.20 -4.58 11.65
CA GLU A 14 -15.76 -3.51 12.49
C GLU A 14 -15.51 -2.17 11.81
N LEU A 15 -16.55 -1.35 11.68
CA LEU A 15 -16.41 0.02 11.20
C LEU A 15 -15.66 0.85 12.24
N LEU A 16 -14.50 1.39 11.86
CA LEU A 16 -13.73 2.28 12.74
C LEU A 16 -14.19 3.74 12.58
N VAL A 17 -14.18 4.24 11.35
CA VAL A 17 -14.54 5.62 11.00
C VAL A 17 -15.01 5.69 9.56
N THR A 18 -15.89 6.66 9.28
CA THR A 18 -16.43 6.94 7.95
C THR A 18 -16.50 8.45 7.72
N GLY A 19 -16.82 8.84 6.49
CA GLY A 19 -17.01 10.26 6.12
C GLY A 19 -15.93 10.80 5.19
N PHE A 20 -15.15 9.91 4.59
CA PHE A 20 -14.16 10.22 3.56
C PHE A 20 -14.77 10.18 2.15
N VAL A 21 -14.00 10.58 1.14
CA VAL A 21 -14.34 10.44 -0.28
C VAL A 21 -13.74 9.17 -0.87
N PHE A 22 -12.41 8.99 -0.74
CA PHE A 22 -11.72 7.77 -1.14
C PHE A 22 -10.48 7.53 -0.28
N THR A 23 -10.56 6.55 0.61
CA THR A 23 -9.52 6.27 1.61
C THR A 23 -8.42 5.37 1.09
N GLU A 24 -7.17 5.72 1.44
CA GLU A 24 -5.94 5.00 1.11
C GLU A 24 -4.91 5.10 2.23
N GLY A 25 -3.78 4.43 2.05
CA GLY A 25 -2.56 4.55 2.83
C GLY A 25 -2.71 4.41 4.35
N PRO A 26 -3.41 3.39 4.87
CA PRO A 26 -3.61 3.26 6.30
C PRO A 26 -2.28 2.93 7.01
N LEU A 27 -1.81 3.85 7.84
CA LEU A 27 -0.54 3.72 8.55
C LEU A 27 -0.72 3.98 10.05
N TRP A 28 -0.57 2.94 10.85
CA TRP A 28 -0.71 3.06 12.32
C TRP A 28 0.60 3.53 12.97
N HIS A 29 0.47 4.39 14.00
CA HIS A 29 1.56 4.87 14.85
C HIS A 29 1.34 4.41 16.30
N PRO A 30 2.42 4.10 17.09
CA PRO A 30 2.32 3.67 18.49
C PRO A 30 1.59 4.63 19.44
N ASP A 31 1.47 5.91 19.11
CA ASP A 31 0.67 6.91 19.86
C ASP A 31 -0.85 6.72 19.71
N ASP A 32 -1.29 5.54 19.25
CA ASP A 32 -2.68 5.19 18.99
C ASP A 32 -3.35 6.06 17.92
N ILE A 33 -2.56 6.40 16.90
CA ILE A 33 -2.97 7.20 15.75
C ILE A 33 -2.95 6.32 14.49
N LEU A 34 -4.00 6.42 13.69
CA LEU A 34 -4.02 5.92 12.33
C LEU A 34 -3.97 7.11 11.37
N TYR A 35 -2.95 7.14 10.52
CA TYR A 35 -2.87 8.04 9.38
C TYR A 35 -3.69 7.47 8.24
N VAL A 36 -4.45 8.33 7.55
CA VAL A 36 -5.31 7.94 6.43
C VAL A 36 -5.24 9.00 5.35
N SER A 37 -4.98 8.59 4.13
CA SER A 37 -5.06 9.44 2.95
C SER A 37 -6.49 9.44 2.42
N ASP A 38 -7.09 10.60 2.21
CA ASP A 38 -8.31 10.77 1.42
C ASP A 38 -7.90 11.35 0.07
N VAL A 39 -7.68 10.45 -0.88
CA VAL A 39 -7.02 10.75 -2.14
C VAL A 39 -7.82 11.76 -2.96
N ASP A 40 -9.12 11.50 -3.11
CA ASP A 40 -10.00 12.32 -3.95
C ASP A 40 -10.38 13.65 -3.27
N ALA A 41 -10.44 13.68 -1.94
CA ALA A 41 -10.57 14.93 -1.18
C ALA A 41 -9.25 15.71 -1.12
N GLN A 42 -8.12 15.08 -1.48
CA GLN A 42 -6.77 15.65 -1.37
C GLN A 42 -6.39 16.07 0.05
N VAL A 43 -6.80 15.27 1.04
CA VAL A 43 -6.54 15.53 2.45
C VAL A 43 -5.83 14.34 3.09
N HIS A 44 -4.91 14.62 3.99
CA HIS A 44 -4.28 13.60 4.82
C HIS A 44 -4.70 13.81 6.28
N TYR A 45 -5.20 12.75 6.90
CA TYR A 45 -5.84 12.78 8.21
C TYR A 45 -5.10 11.98 9.27
N LYS A 46 -5.28 12.39 10.54
CA LYS A 46 -5.08 11.54 11.72
C LYS A 46 -6.43 11.11 12.30
N VAL A 47 -6.54 9.84 12.58
CA VAL A 47 -7.69 9.23 13.29
C VAL A 47 -7.17 8.71 14.63
N ARG A 48 -7.73 9.19 15.73
CA ARG A 48 -7.45 8.62 17.07
C ARG A 48 -8.35 7.41 17.29
N LEU A 49 -7.72 6.27 17.57
CA LEU A 49 -8.43 4.99 17.63
C LEU A 49 -9.36 4.88 18.82
N GLU A 50 -8.98 5.39 19.99
CA GLU A 50 -9.84 5.40 21.18
C GLU A 50 -11.16 6.14 20.95
N GLN A 51 -11.12 7.24 20.21
CA GLN A 51 -12.29 8.09 19.96
C GLN A 51 -13.08 7.67 18.73
N LYS A 52 -12.49 6.87 17.84
CA LYS A 52 -13.05 6.44 16.55
C LYS A 52 -13.56 7.62 15.70
N VAL A 53 -12.80 8.70 15.68
CA VAL A 53 -13.13 9.92 14.95
C VAL A 53 -11.91 10.48 14.23
N ILE A 54 -12.14 11.19 13.14
CA ILE A 54 -11.13 12.02 12.50
C ILE A 54 -10.81 13.18 13.46
N THR A 55 -9.56 13.25 13.90
CA THR A 55 -9.15 14.25 14.90
C THR A 55 -8.36 15.40 14.36
N GLU A 56 -7.68 15.21 13.25
CA GLU A 56 -6.78 16.23 12.73
C GLU A 56 -6.62 16.10 11.21
N VAL A 57 -6.69 17.22 10.53
CA VAL A 57 -6.19 17.37 9.15
C VAL A 57 -4.69 17.65 9.24
N ILE A 58 -3.86 16.72 8.78
CA ILE A 58 -2.41 16.94 8.74
C ILE A 58 -2.08 17.90 7.60
N ARG A 59 -2.75 17.70 6.46
CA ARG A 59 -2.55 18.52 5.28
C ARG A 59 -3.79 18.53 4.41
N ASP A 60 -4.26 19.73 4.15
CA ASP A 60 -5.22 20.07 3.09
C ASP A 60 -4.43 20.44 1.81
N GLY A 61 -4.91 20.01 0.66
CA GLY A 61 -4.14 20.11 -0.57
C GLY A 61 -2.93 19.18 -0.59
N SER A 62 -3.14 17.91 -0.19
CA SER A 62 -2.08 16.91 -0.05
C SER A 62 -1.43 16.45 -1.36
N GLY A 63 -1.86 17.01 -2.51
CA GLY A 63 -1.32 16.58 -3.81
C GLY A 63 -1.72 15.16 -4.20
N GLY A 64 -2.86 14.68 -3.69
CA GLY A 64 -3.32 13.30 -3.87
C GLY A 64 -2.47 12.32 -3.06
N ALA A 65 -2.28 12.61 -1.75
CA ALA A 65 -1.63 11.67 -0.84
C ALA A 65 -2.27 10.28 -0.96
N ASN A 66 -1.44 9.23 -1.05
CA ASN A 66 -1.86 7.85 -1.24
C ASN A 66 -1.12 6.95 -0.25
N GLY A 67 -0.29 6.02 -0.69
CA GLY A 67 0.47 5.14 0.17
C GLY A 67 1.44 5.90 1.08
N ALA A 68 1.61 5.41 2.31
CA ALA A 68 2.43 6.04 3.33
C ALA A 68 3.23 5.00 4.12
N VAL A 69 4.40 5.41 4.58
CA VAL A 69 5.27 4.61 5.45
C VAL A 69 6.04 5.54 6.39
N PHE A 70 6.48 5.03 7.54
CA PHE A 70 7.53 5.70 8.30
C PHE A 70 8.90 5.24 7.80
N ASP A 71 9.81 6.18 7.61
CA ASP A 71 11.20 5.86 7.29
C ASP A 71 11.97 5.36 8.53
N LYS A 72 13.26 5.02 8.35
CA LYS A 72 14.13 4.55 9.44
C LYS A 72 14.32 5.55 10.58
N ASP A 73 14.06 6.82 10.35
CA ASP A 73 14.16 7.91 11.32
C ASP A 73 12.81 8.22 12.00
N GLY A 74 11.75 7.47 11.64
CA GLY A 74 10.39 7.66 12.13
C GLY A 74 9.64 8.81 11.47
N CYS A 75 10.18 9.40 10.41
CA CYS A 75 9.50 10.43 9.64
C CYS A 75 8.46 9.84 8.68
N LEU A 76 7.35 10.52 8.54
CA LEU A 76 6.26 10.11 7.64
C LEU A 76 6.64 10.40 6.19
N VAL A 77 6.68 9.35 5.36
CA VAL A 77 6.93 9.44 3.91
C VAL A 77 5.66 9.05 3.17
N ILE A 78 5.28 9.84 2.15
CA ILE A 78 4.01 9.71 1.43
C ILE A 78 4.24 9.81 -0.07
N CYS A 79 3.54 8.94 -0.82
CA CYS A 79 3.34 9.10 -2.26
C CYS A 79 2.26 10.14 -2.52
N GLU A 80 2.60 11.26 -3.15
CA GLU A 80 1.66 12.27 -3.61
C GLU A 80 1.38 12.08 -5.10
N GLN A 81 0.36 11.27 -5.40
CA GLN A 81 0.11 10.79 -6.76
C GLN A 81 -0.22 11.88 -7.77
N ASP A 82 -0.99 12.90 -7.40
CA ASP A 82 -1.36 13.98 -8.33
C ASP A 82 -0.27 15.05 -8.44
N ALA A 83 0.50 15.25 -7.36
CA ALA A 83 1.72 16.05 -7.39
C ALA A 83 2.88 15.31 -8.08
N ARG A 84 2.77 13.98 -8.32
CA ARG A 84 3.74 13.13 -9.04
C ARG A 84 5.10 13.12 -8.35
N ARG A 85 5.10 12.82 -7.03
CA ARG A 85 6.32 12.85 -6.21
C ARG A 85 6.19 12.00 -4.96
N VAL A 86 7.33 11.71 -4.31
CA VAL A 86 7.40 11.17 -2.96
C VAL A 86 7.96 12.24 -2.04
N VAL A 87 7.31 12.46 -0.90
CA VAL A 87 7.69 13.49 0.07
C VAL A 87 7.90 12.91 1.46
N ARG A 88 8.74 13.58 2.26
CA ARG A 88 8.91 13.33 3.69
C ARG A 88 8.42 14.51 4.51
N TYR A 89 7.64 14.23 5.54
CA TYR A 89 7.20 15.23 6.51
C TYR A 89 8.24 15.32 7.61
N GLU A 90 8.83 16.48 7.74
CA GLU A 90 9.90 16.73 8.70
C GLU A 90 9.33 17.02 10.11
N PRO A 91 10.11 16.78 11.18
CA PRO A 91 9.67 17.07 12.54
C PRO A 91 9.33 18.54 12.83
N ASP A 92 9.88 19.47 12.06
CA ASP A 92 9.59 20.91 12.16
C ASP A 92 8.31 21.34 11.39
N GLY A 93 7.62 20.36 10.76
CA GLY A 93 6.42 20.59 9.97
C GLY A 93 6.69 20.97 8.50
N SER A 94 7.93 21.09 8.09
CA SER A 94 8.29 21.29 6.68
C SER A 94 8.13 19.99 5.87
N ILE A 95 8.16 20.08 4.54
CA ILE A 95 8.03 18.95 3.63
C ILE A 95 9.23 18.95 2.70
N THR A 96 9.96 17.84 2.73
CA THR A 96 11.08 17.56 1.82
C THR A 96 10.59 16.71 0.65
N VAL A 97 10.81 17.17 -0.59
CA VAL A 97 10.61 16.32 -1.77
C VAL A 97 11.79 15.37 -1.87
N LEU A 98 11.52 14.07 -1.70
CA LEU A 98 12.56 13.04 -1.86
C LEU A 98 12.86 12.80 -3.32
N VAL A 99 11.82 12.61 -4.14
CA VAL A 99 11.93 12.42 -5.59
C VAL A 99 10.65 12.91 -6.30
N ASP A 100 10.81 13.50 -7.48
CA ASP A 100 9.73 13.90 -8.37
C ASP A 100 10.03 13.56 -9.85
N LYS A 101 11.26 13.10 -10.14
CA LYS A 101 11.75 12.79 -11.49
C LYS A 101 12.64 11.57 -11.50
N TYR A 102 12.65 10.89 -12.64
CA TYR A 102 13.66 9.90 -13.01
C TYR A 102 14.40 10.40 -14.26
N GLY A 103 15.67 10.77 -14.10
CA GLY A 103 16.37 11.58 -15.09
C GLY A 103 15.71 12.96 -15.24
N ASP A 104 15.41 13.36 -16.47
CA ASP A 104 14.75 14.64 -16.77
C ASP A 104 13.22 14.55 -16.79
N LYS A 105 12.64 13.36 -16.60
CA LYS A 105 11.22 13.07 -16.76
C LYS A 105 10.52 12.99 -15.41
N ARG A 106 9.37 13.64 -15.30
CA ARG A 106 8.53 13.53 -14.09
C ARG A 106 8.01 12.11 -13.90
N LEU A 107 7.88 11.70 -12.64
CA LEU A 107 7.20 10.46 -12.25
C LEU A 107 5.76 10.45 -12.80
N ASN A 108 5.16 9.27 -12.90
CA ASN A 108 3.77 9.12 -13.36
C ASN A 108 2.79 9.50 -12.24
N ARG A 109 2.53 8.56 -11.34
CA ARG A 109 1.56 8.70 -10.27
C ARG A 109 1.95 7.81 -9.11
N SER A 110 3.00 8.21 -8.37
CA SER A 110 3.50 7.44 -7.23
C SER A 110 2.34 6.98 -6.34
N ASN A 111 2.25 5.67 -6.09
CA ASN A 111 1.04 5.05 -5.52
C ASN A 111 1.28 4.49 -4.12
N ASP A 112 1.88 3.32 -3.96
CA ASP A 112 2.15 2.71 -2.65
C ASP A 112 3.65 2.64 -2.36
N ILE A 113 4.02 2.61 -1.09
CA ILE A 113 5.41 2.72 -0.63
C ILE A 113 5.66 1.86 0.59
N ILE A 114 6.82 1.22 0.65
CA ILE A 114 7.26 0.41 1.79
C ILE A 114 8.73 0.69 2.14
N LEU A 115 9.08 0.44 3.40
CA LEU A 115 10.44 0.49 3.90
C LEU A 115 11.08 -0.91 3.79
N HIS A 116 12.26 -0.99 3.19
CA HIS A 116 13.08 -2.19 3.20
C HIS A 116 13.94 -2.25 4.49
N PRO A 117 14.34 -3.47 4.96
CA PRO A 117 15.17 -3.62 6.16
C PRO A 117 16.48 -2.84 6.17
N ASP A 118 17.05 -2.53 5.02
CA ASP A 118 18.27 -1.70 4.91
C ASP A 118 18.02 -0.20 5.08
N GLY A 119 16.74 0.23 5.19
CA GLY A 119 16.33 1.63 5.32
C GLY A 119 16.00 2.32 3.99
N SER A 120 16.16 1.65 2.84
CA SER A 120 15.73 2.19 1.56
C SER A 120 14.20 2.09 1.38
N LEU A 121 13.65 2.93 0.52
CA LEU A 121 12.22 3.00 0.25
C LEU A 121 11.93 2.43 -1.14
N TYR A 122 10.92 1.56 -1.23
CA TYR A 122 10.44 1.01 -2.49
C TYR A 122 9.03 1.51 -2.74
N PHE A 123 8.76 2.01 -3.95
CA PHE A 123 7.44 2.51 -4.30
C PHE A 123 7.04 2.13 -5.72
N THR A 124 5.75 2.10 -5.96
CA THR A 124 5.14 1.88 -7.27
C THR A 124 4.77 3.20 -7.92
N ASP A 125 4.99 3.28 -9.24
CA ASP A 125 4.68 4.46 -10.04
C ASP A 125 3.91 4.04 -11.30
N PRO A 126 2.61 3.66 -11.15
CA PRO A 126 1.78 3.19 -12.25
C PRO A 126 1.51 4.27 -13.28
N ASP A 127 1.18 3.86 -14.51
CA ASP A 127 0.76 4.79 -15.55
C ASP A 127 -0.52 5.53 -15.14
N LYS A 128 -0.53 6.84 -15.27
CA LYS A 128 -1.66 7.67 -14.85
C LYS A 128 -2.82 7.55 -15.82
N LYS A 129 -3.91 6.92 -15.39
CA LYS A 129 -5.18 6.95 -16.11
C LYS A 129 -5.72 8.38 -16.13
N GLY A 130 -6.04 8.90 -17.33
CA GLY A 130 -6.60 10.24 -17.51
C GLY A 130 -5.57 11.35 -17.72
N LEU A 131 -4.26 11.03 -17.76
CA LEU A 131 -3.28 11.92 -18.37
C LEU A 131 -3.40 11.86 -19.89
N GLU A 132 -3.31 13.02 -20.52
CA GLU A 132 -3.06 13.09 -21.95
C GLU A 132 -1.71 12.43 -22.27
N GLU A 133 -1.57 11.80 -23.42
CA GLU A 133 -0.32 11.12 -23.80
C GLU A 133 0.89 12.08 -23.77
N SER A 134 0.68 13.37 -24.06
CA SER A 134 1.71 14.43 -23.96
C SER A 134 2.28 14.61 -22.55
N ASP A 135 1.50 14.26 -21.51
CA ASP A 135 1.88 14.44 -20.11
C ASP A 135 2.50 13.19 -19.50
N LYS A 136 2.51 12.09 -20.22
CA LYS A 136 3.16 10.83 -19.85
C LYS A 136 4.64 10.87 -20.19
N GLU A 137 5.42 11.53 -19.36
CA GLU A 137 6.83 11.79 -19.65
C GLU A 137 7.70 10.53 -19.59
N LEU A 138 7.47 9.62 -18.60
CA LEU A 138 8.26 8.39 -18.46
C LEU A 138 8.00 7.39 -19.59
N GLY A 139 6.73 7.23 -20.00
CA GLY A 139 6.32 6.30 -21.05
C GLY A 139 6.31 4.81 -20.62
N PHE A 140 6.45 4.53 -19.33
CA PHE A 140 6.32 3.20 -18.73
C PHE A 140 5.87 3.32 -17.28
N ALA A 141 5.15 2.32 -16.78
CA ALA A 141 4.92 2.14 -15.36
C ALA A 141 6.13 1.48 -14.69
N SER A 142 6.33 1.69 -13.41
CA SER A 142 7.59 1.28 -12.77
C SER A 142 7.46 0.93 -11.29
N ILE A 143 8.45 0.19 -10.82
CA ILE A 143 8.81 0.02 -9.42
C ILE A 143 10.16 0.70 -9.25
N PHE A 144 10.22 1.60 -8.28
CA PHE A 144 11.43 2.35 -7.95
C PHE A 144 11.92 2.07 -6.54
N ARG A 145 13.20 2.32 -6.31
CA ARG A 145 13.84 2.37 -5.00
C ARG A 145 14.51 3.74 -4.81
N ILE A 146 14.24 4.36 -3.67
CA ILE A 146 15.05 5.47 -3.16
C ILE A 146 16.08 4.86 -2.22
N ASN A 147 17.35 4.91 -2.57
CA ASN A 147 18.42 4.35 -1.75
C ASN A 147 18.76 5.27 -0.55
N LEU A 148 19.70 4.86 0.30
CA LEU A 148 20.07 5.62 1.49
C LEU A 148 20.73 6.98 1.20
N ASP A 149 21.32 7.13 0.03
CA ASP A 149 21.95 8.38 -0.44
C ASP A 149 20.93 9.32 -1.12
N GLY A 150 19.68 8.87 -1.25
CA GLY A 150 18.58 9.63 -1.90
C GLY A 150 18.49 9.43 -3.40
N ASP A 151 19.33 8.61 -4.00
CA ASP A 151 19.28 8.34 -5.44
C ASP A 151 18.07 7.46 -5.79
N LEU A 152 17.42 7.79 -6.91
CA LEU A 152 16.32 7.03 -7.45
C LEU A 152 16.81 5.96 -8.43
N VAL A 153 16.50 4.70 -8.12
CA VAL A 153 16.88 3.53 -8.91
C VAL A 153 15.63 2.89 -9.52
N LEU A 154 15.63 2.68 -10.83
CA LEU A 154 14.60 1.90 -11.52
C LEU A 154 14.84 0.41 -11.26
N LEU A 155 13.87 -0.27 -10.67
CA LEU A 155 13.95 -1.69 -10.36
C LEU A 155 13.25 -2.57 -11.39
N ALA A 156 12.03 -2.20 -11.82
CA ALA A 156 11.24 -2.94 -12.78
C ALA A 156 10.32 -2.01 -13.59
N LYS A 157 9.97 -2.42 -14.82
CA LYS A 157 9.06 -1.71 -15.72
C LYS A 157 8.26 -2.66 -16.63
N ASP A 158 8.04 -3.87 -16.14
CA ASP A 158 7.40 -4.97 -16.87
C ASP A 158 5.93 -5.16 -16.49
N MET A 159 5.42 -4.34 -15.57
CA MET A 159 4.01 -4.30 -15.17
C MET A 159 3.31 -3.08 -15.76
N ASN A 160 2.02 -3.20 -16.07
CA ASN A 160 1.25 -2.08 -16.63
C ASN A 160 0.74 -1.12 -15.54
N HIS A 161 0.34 -1.67 -14.39
CA HIS A 161 -0.23 -0.86 -13.30
C HIS A 161 0.15 -1.44 -11.94
N PRO A 162 1.46 -1.42 -11.59
CA PRO A 162 1.91 -1.85 -10.26
C PRO A 162 1.26 -0.97 -9.20
N ASN A 163 0.75 -1.60 -8.12
CA ASN A 163 -0.01 -0.93 -7.07
C ASN A 163 0.56 -1.30 -5.70
N GLY A 164 -0.17 -2.01 -4.85
CA GLY A 164 0.29 -2.42 -3.53
C GLY A 164 1.53 -3.30 -3.59
N LEU A 165 2.41 -3.15 -2.62
CA LEU A 165 3.65 -3.92 -2.54
C LEU A 165 3.97 -4.33 -1.10
N GLY A 166 4.74 -5.42 -0.96
CA GLY A 166 5.15 -5.95 0.34
C GLY A 166 6.28 -6.96 0.23
N PHE A 167 7.24 -6.88 1.16
CA PHE A 167 8.32 -7.86 1.24
C PHE A 167 7.89 -9.12 1.97
N SER A 168 8.43 -10.27 1.54
CA SER A 168 8.44 -11.49 2.36
C SER A 168 9.17 -11.22 3.70
N VAL A 169 8.89 -12.05 4.70
CA VAL A 169 9.45 -11.89 6.05
C VAL A 169 10.98 -11.88 6.06
N ASP A 170 11.60 -12.61 5.14
CA ASP A 170 13.06 -12.67 4.99
C ASP A 170 13.64 -11.59 4.06
N GLY A 171 12.78 -10.72 3.50
CA GLY A 171 13.16 -9.65 2.58
C GLY A 171 13.62 -10.09 1.19
N LYS A 172 13.55 -11.39 0.86
CA LYS A 172 14.10 -11.95 -0.38
C LYS A 172 13.10 -11.99 -1.55
N THR A 173 11.84 -11.69 -1.28
CA THR A 173 10.80 -11.61 -2.30
C THR A 173 10.05 -10.30 -2.13
N LEU A 174 9.86 -9.58 -3.21
CA LEU A 174 8.93 -8.46 -3.29
C LEU A 174 7.67 -8.92 -4.01
N TYR A 175 6.55 -8.90 -3.31
CA TYR A 175 5.23 -9.10 -3.91
C TYR A 175 4.64 -7.77 -4.34
N VAL A 176 4.01 -7.75 -5.51
CA VAL A 176 3.37 -6.56 -6.07
C VAL A 176 2.04 -6.94 -6.70
N SER A 177 0.99 -6.20 -6.42
CA SER A 177 -0.29 -6.33 -7.12
C SER A 177 -0.25 -5.55 -8.43
N ASN A 178 -0.72 -6.15 -9.53
CA ASN A 178 -0.98 -5.45 -10.79
C ASN A 178 -2.47 -5.25 -10.97
N SER A 179 -2.93 -3.99 -11.06
CA SER A 179 -4.37 -3.70 -11.09
C SER A 179 -5.01 -3.94 -12.45
N ARG A 180 -4.29 -3.71 -13.55
CA ARG A 180 -4.84 -3.76 -14.93
C ARG A 180 -3.75 -3.65 -16.00
N PRO A 181 -4.01 -3.98 -17.30
CA PRO A 181 -5.23 -4.63 -17.81
C PRO A 181 -5.34 -6.09 -17.39
N ASP A 182 -4.22 -6.73 -17.00
CA ASP A 182 -4.10 -8.13 -16.62
C ASP A 182 -3.88 -8.23 -15.11
N PRO A 183 -4.94 -8.26 -14.28
CA PRO A 183 -4.81 -8.24 -12.83
C PRO A 183 -4.19 -9.51 -12.30
N HIS A 184 -3.14 -9.38 -11.50
CA HIS A 184 -2.44 -10.51 -10.91
C HIS A 184 -1.63 -10.10 -9.67
N LEU A 185 -1.30 -11.08 -8.86
CA LEU A 185 -0.27 -11.00 -7.84
C LEU A 185 1.05 -11.43 -8.46
N HIS A 186 2.05 -10.56 -8.41
CA HIS A 186 3.39 -10.77 -8.95
C HIS A 186 4.43 -10.91 -7.85
N ALA A 187 5.52 -11.62 -8.11
CA ALA A 187 6.65 -11.77 -7.20
C ALA A 187 7.98 -11.59 -7.94
N TYR A 188 8.87 -10.82 -7.33
CA TYR A 188 10.26 -10.64 -7.77
C TYR A 188 11.20 -11.21 -6.71
N SER A 189 12.30 -11.84 -7.12
CA SER A 189 13.40 -12.12 -6.21
C SER A 189 14.19 -10.83 -5.94
N VAL A 190 14.60 -10.65 -4.68
CA VAL A 190 15.40 -9.50 -4.23
C VAL A 190 16.79 -9.97 -3.88
N ASP A 191 17.81 -9.44 -4.52
CA ASP A 191 19.18 -9.78 -4.22
C ASP A 191 19.76 -8.99 -3.03
N ASN A 192 20.99 -9.33 -2.63
CA ASN A 192 21.64 -8.68 -1.48
C ASN A 192 21.94 -7.19 -1.68
N SER A 193 21.87 -6.69 -2.91
CA SER A 193 21.99 -5.26 -3.22
C SER A 193 20.65 -4.54 -3.26
N GLY A 194 19.54 -5.28 -3.07
CA GLY A 194 18.18 -4.76 -3.14
C GLY A 194 17.65 -4.59 -4.57
N MET A 195 18.32 -5.19 -5.57
CA MET A 195 17.83 -5.19 -6.95
C MET A 195 16.82 -6.32 -7.16
N LEU A 196 15.83 -6.04 -8.02
CA LEU A 196 14.85 -7.05 -8.43
C LEU A 196 15.40 -7.86 -9.61
N ASN A 197 15.26 -9.17 -9.50
CA ASN A 197 15.69 -10.11 -10.53
C ASN A 197 14.50 -10.96 -11.00
N ASP A 198 14.67 -12.31 -11.05
CA ASP A 198 13.66 -13.22 -11.54
C ASP A 198 12.25 -12.86 -11.08
N SER A 199 11.33 -12.79 -12.04
CA SER A 199 9.95 -12.41 -11.79
C SER A 199 8.99 -13.53 -12.22
N ARG A 200 7.84 -13.61 -11.54
CA ARG A 200 6.78 -14.57 -11.86
C ARG A 200 5.42 -14.08 -11.42
N ILE A 201 4.38 -14.52 -12.11
CA ILE A 201 3.00 -14.39 -11.65
C ILE A 201 2.76 -15.47 -10.59
N VAL A 202 2.32 -15.04 -9.40
CA VAL A 202 1.91 -15.93 -8.30
C VAL A 202 0.49 -16.43 -8.54
N ALA A 203 -0.41 -15.51 -8.86
CA ALA A 203 -1.81 -15.81 -9.12
C ALA A 203 -2.43 -14.77 -10.05
N GLU A 204 -3.19 -15.21 -11.04
CA GLU A 204 -4.12 -14.34 -11.77
C GLU A 204 -5.29 -13.98 -10.86
N MET A 205 -5.74 -12.73 -10.94
CA MET A 205 -6.90 -12.25 -10.18
C MET A 205 -8.01 -11.81 -11.14
N PRO A 206 -9.27 -11.95 -10.75
CA PRO A 206 -10.37 -11.59 -11.65
C PRO A 206 -10.39 -10.08 -11.95
N TYR A 207 -10.86 -9.72 -13.13
CA TYR A 207 -10.97 -8.35 -13.62
C TYR A 207 -12.40 -8.02 -14.03
N GLY A 208 -12.79 -6.77 -13.73
CA GLY A 208 -14.09 -6.22 -14.15
C GLY A 208 -15.23 -6.53 -13.20
N ASN A 209 -16.46 -6.34 -13.70
CA ASN A 209 -17.66 -6.66 -12.94
C ASN A 209 -17.93 -8.16 -13.01
N LEU A 210 -17.58 -8.87 -11.96
CA LEU A 210 -18.02 -10.26 -11.73
C LEU A 210 -19.35 -10.24 -10.99
N GLY A 211 -20.42 -9.79 -11.67
CA GLY A 211 -21.72 -9.59 -11.03
C GLY A 211 -21.65 -8.47 -9.98
N GLU A 212 -21.84 -8.81 -8.69
CA GLU A 212 -21.76 -7.85 -7.58
C GLU A 212 -20.32 -7.54 -7.15
N LEU A 213 -19.34 -8.33 -7.61
CA LEU A 213 -17.93 -8.15 -7.26
C LEU A 213 -17.28 -7.12 -8.19
N SER A 214 -17.07 -5.92 -7.70
CA SER A 214 -16.31 -4.88 -8.38
C SER A 214 -14.93 -4.70 -7.73
N GLY A 215 -13.97 -4.12 -8.46
CA GLY A 215 -12.64 -3.79 -7.96
C GLY A 215 -11.52 -4.36 -8.83
N VAL A 216 -10.32 -4.04 -8.40
CA VAL A 216 -9.05 -4.51 -8.99
C VAL A 216 -8.10 -4.85 -7.85
N PRO A 217 -7.05 -5.65 -8.06
CA PRO A 217 -5.97 -5.77 -7.09
C PRO A 217 -5.39 -4.39 -6.78
N ASP A 218 -5.31 -4.06 -5.48
CA ASP A 218 -4.91 -2.74 -5.01
C ASP A 218 -3.85 -2.89 -3.92
N GLY A 219 -4.05 -2.42 -2.70
CA GLY A 219 -3.10 -2.52 -1.62
C GLY A 219 -2.73 -3.95 -1.22
N LEU A 220 -1.48 -4.15 -0.82
CA LEU A 220 -0.92 -5.44 -0.44
C LEU A 220 -0.10 -5.32 0.82
N LYS A 221 -0.29 -6.26 1.77
CA LYS A 221 0.57 -6.40 2.95
C LYS A 221 0.71 -7.87 3.36
N LEU A 222 1.73 -8.17 4.15
CA LEU A 222 1.96 -9.51 4.70
C LEU A 222 1.88 -9.50 6.23
N ASP A 223 1.57 -10.68 6.80
CA ASP A 223 1.73 -10.90 8.24
C ASP A 223 3.12 -11.50 8.58
N ALA A 224 3.42 -11.60 9.87
CA ALA A 224 4.71 -12.09 10.36
C ALA A 224 4.94 -13.61 10.10
N GLU A 225 3.92 -14.36 9.69
CA GLU A 225 4.08 -15.74 9.24
C GLU A 225 4.30 -15.84 7.71
N GLY A 226 4.19 -14.71 6.98
CA GLY A 226 4.34 -14.63 5.54
C GLY A 226 3.06 -14.90 4.75
N ASN A 227 1.88 -14.87 5.40
CA ASN A 227 0.64 -14.90 4.63
C ASN A 227 0.46 -13.56 3.91
N ILE A 228 -0.06 -13.61 2.68
CA ILE A 228 -0.17 -12.48 1.78
C ILE A 228 -1.64 -12.04 1.73
N TYR A 229 -1.89 -10.75 1.89
CA TYR A 229 -3.20 -10.14 1.86
C TYR A 229 -3.21 -9.08 0.76
N VAL A 230 -4.13 -9.20 -0.20
CA VAL A 230 -4.29 -8.26 -1.31
C VAL A 230 -5.74 -7.80 -1.34
N THR A 231 -5.97 -6.49 -1.31
CA THR A 231 -7.31 -5.97 -1.58
C THR A 231 -7.65 -6.16 -3.05
N GLY A 232 -8.91 -6.45 -3.33
CA GLY A 232 -9.31 -6.77 -4.70
C GLY A 232 -10.82 -6.94 -4.85
N PRO A 233 -11.27 -7.52 -5.96
CA PRO A 233 -12.69 -7.69 -6.23
C PRO A 233 -13.41 -8.44 -5.10
N GLY A 234 -14.40 -7.79 -4.50
CA GLY A 234 -15.24 -8.35 -3.45
C GLY A 234 -14.63 -8.41 -2.06
N GLY A 235 -13.36 -8.05 -1.85
CA GLY A 235 -12.79 -8.11 -0.52
C GLY A 235 -11.28 -8.25 -0.47
N ILE A 236 -10.76 -8.87 0.59
CA ILE A 236 -9.34 -9.15 0.77
C ILE A 236 -9.06 -10.59 0.36
N TRP A 237 -8.24 -10.76 -0.63
CA TRP A 237 -7.75 -12.04 -1.13
C TRP A 237 -6.55 -12.48 -0.30
N VAL A 238 -6.53 -13.73 0.14
CA VAL A 238 -5.52 -14.22 1.07
C VAL A 238 -4.85 -15.48 0.55
N TRP A 239 -3.52 -15.49 0.56
CA TRP A 239 -2.68 -16.65 0.31
C TRP A 239 -1.86 -16.96 1.57
N ASP A 240 -1.54 -18.22 1.77
CA ASP A 240 -0.60 -18.57 2.83
C ASP A 240 0.86 -18.34 2.40
N LYS A 241 1.80 -18.56 3.31
CA LYS A 241 3.24 -18.39 3.07
C LYS A 241 3.83 -19.31 1.99
N TYR A 242 3.07 -20.27 1.52
CA TYR A 242 3.44 -21.17 0.41
C TYR A 242 2.73 -20.74 -0.89
N GLU A 243 2.05 -19.60 -0.86
CA GLU A 243 1.27 -19.04 -1.98
C GLU A 243 0.03 -19.87 -2.35
N GLU A 244 -0.44 -20.73 -1.42
CA GLU A 244 -1.69 -21.44 -1.58
C GLU A 244 -2.87 -20.51 -1.25
N PHE A 245 -3.82 -20.38 -2.18
CA PHE A 245 -4.99 -19.52 -2.00
C PHE A 245 -5.92 -20.04 -0.90
N LEU A 246 -6.22 -19.19 0.08
CA LEU A 246 -7.06 -19.52 1.22
C LEU A 246 -8.52 -19.05 1.09
N GLY A 247 -8.76 -18.03 0.26
CA GLY A 247 -10.10 -17.46 0.03
C GLY A 247 -10.13 -15.94 0.06
N VAL A 248 -11.35 -15.39 0.11
CA VAL A 248 -11.63 -13.95 0.16
C VAL A 248 -12.40 -13.61 1.43
N ILE A 249 -12.05 -12.51 2.08
CA ILE A 249 -12.79 -11.91 3.18
C ILE A 249 -13.57 -10.72 2.63
N GLU A 250 -14.88 -10.81 2.68
CA GLU A 250 -15.79 -9.77 2.19
C GLU A 250 -15.79 -8.54 3.11
N LEU A 251 -15.94 -7.36 2.52
CA LEU A 251 -16.14 -6.09 3.21
C LEU A 251 -17.44 -5.42 2.71
N PRO A 252 -18.04 -4.54 3.55
CA PRO A 252 -19.22 -3.77 3.14
C PRO A 252 -18.96 -2.78 2.00
N GLU A 253 -17.73 -2.29 1.87
CA GLU A 253 -17.28 -1.40 0.82
C GLU A 253 -16.06 -2.01 0.10
N LEU A 254 -15.82 -1.56 -1.12
CA LEU A 254 -14.64 -1.99 -1.90
C LEU A 254 -13.35 -1.58 -1.18
N PRO A 255 -12.52 -2.54 -0.74
CA PRO A 255 -11.27 -2.20 -0.09
C PRO A 255 -10.24 -1.66 -1.07
N ALA A 256 -9.43 -0.70 -0.60
CA ALA A 256 -8.33 -0.11 -1.33
C ALA A 256 -6.96 -0.56 -0.77
N ASN A 257 -6.72 -0.40 0.54
CA ASN A 257 -5.42 -0.74 1.11
C ASN A 257 -5.53 -1.33 2.52
N ILE A 258 -4.40 -1.85 3.03
CA ILE A 258 -4.29 -2.55 4.30
C ILE A 258 -3.13 -1.97 5.11
N GLY A 259 -3.31 -1.82 6.41
CA GLY A 259 -2.27 -1.51 7.37
C GLY A 259 -2.35 -2.40 8.60
N TRP A 260 -1.23 -2.64 9.24
CA TRP A 260 -1.15 -3.39 10.49
C TRP A 260 -0.85 -2.46 11.66
N GLY A 261 -1.43 -2.74 12.84
CA GLY A 261 -1.15 -1.97 14.04
C GLY A 261 -1.88 -2.49 15.28
N GLY A 262 -2.10 -1.56 16.23
CA GLY A 262 -2.50 -1.90 17.60
C GLY A 262 -1.28 -2.28 18.45
N THR A 263 -1.45 -2.27 19.77
CA THR A 263 -0.34 -2.52 20.72
C THR A 263 0.30 -3.90 20.57
N ASP A 264 -0.46 -4.89 20.09
CA ASP A 264 0.00 -6.25 19.81
C ASP A 264 0.30 -6.49 18.32
N ASN A 265 0.21 -5.44 17.49
CA ASN A 265 0.32 -5.51 16.02
C ASN A 265 -0.63 -6.55 15.38
N CYS A 266 -1.74 -6.89 16.06
CA CYS A 266 -2.74 -7.86 15.59
C CYS A 266 -4.05 -7.20 15.13
N THR A 267 -4.04 -5.90 14.86
CA THR A 267 -5.17 -5.21 14.25
C THR A 267 -4.85 -4.90 12.79
N MET A 268 -5.66 -5.42 11.89
CA MET A 268 -5.62 -5.05 10.48
C MET A 268 -6.57 -3.87 10.27
N PHE A 269 -6.08 -2.77 9.74
CA PHE A 269 -6.84 -1.63 9.27
C PHE A 269 -7.02 -1.75 7.77
N VAL A 270 -8.25 -1.54 7.29
CA VAL A 270 -8.59 -1.64 5.87
C VAL A 270 -9.28 -0.37 5.46
N THR A 271 -8.65 0.38 4.58
CA THR A 271 -9.29 1.50 3.90
C THR A 271 -10.21 0.96 2.80
N ALA A 272 -11.44 1.47 2.76
CA ALA A 272 -12.45 1.01 1.82
C ALA A 272 -13.36 2.17 1.46
N ARG A 273 -13.23 2.69 0.24
CA ARG A 273 -13.97 3.87 -0.27
C ARG A 273 -14.10 4.97 0.78
N THR A 274 -15.26 5.06 1.43
CA THR A 274 -15.60 6.19 2.32
C THR A 274 -15.29 5.91 3.78
N SER A 275 -14.73 4.74 4.10
CA SER A 275 -14.61 4.23 5.46
C SER A 275 -13.29 3.53 5.73
N VAL A 276 -12.97 3.39 7.00
CA VAL A 276 -11.92 2.49 7.49
C VAL A 276 -12.56 1.42 8.35
N TYR A 277 -12.21 0.18 8.06
CA TYR A 277 -12.62 -1.00 8.82
C TYR A 277 -11.46 -1.62 9.57
N THR A 278 -11.75 -2.40 10.60
CA THR A 278 -10.76 -3.17 11.34
C THR A 278 -11.13 -4.64 11.43
N PHE A 279 -10.10 -5.49 11.44
CA PHE A 279 -10.19 -6.89 11.80
C PHE A 279 -9.21 -7.19 12.94
N LYS A 280 -9.62 -8.01 13.89
CA LYS A 280 -8.70 -8.58 14.87
C LYS A 280 -8.13 -9.87 14.33
N MET A 281 -6.81 -9.88 14.18
CA MET A 281 -6.07 -10.98 13.58
C MET A 281 -5.54 -11.94 14.67
N THR A 282 -5.34 -13.19 14.30
CA THR A 282 -4.67 -14.19 15.16
C THR A 282 -3.16 -14.15 15.01
N ARG A 283 -2.64 -13.37 14.08
CA ARG A 283 -1.21 -13.19 13.78
C ARG A 283 -0.89 -11.71 13.69
N PRO A 284 0.25 -11.28 14.19
CA PRO A 284 0.69 -9.90 14.00
C PRO A 284 1.11 -9.65 12.56
N GLY A 285 1.04 -8.40 12.13
CA GLY A 285 1.72 -7.94 10.93
C GLY A 285 3.24 -8.05 11.06
N ILE A 286 3.97 -7.86 9.96
CA ILE A 286 5.43 -7.77 10.00
C ILE A 286 5.81 -6.66 10.97
N PRO A 287 6.75 -6.89 11.92
CA PRO A 287 7.17 -5.86 12.86
C PRO A 287 7.69 -4.61 12.15
N LYS A 288 7.29 -3.45 12.63
CA LYS A 288 7.81 -2.18 12.14
C LYS A 288 9.27 -2.01 12.54
N GLN A 289 10.03 -1.32 11.72
CA GLN A 289 11.49 -1.18 11.86
C GLN A 289 11.91 0.17 12.50
N PHE A 290 11.00 0.86 13.16
CA PHE A 290 11.24 2.14 13.85
C PHE A 290 10.72 2.10 15.29
#